data_234a9125f4fcc98ee29c99c2d7a23049
#
_entry.id   234a9125f4fcc98ee29c99c2d7a23049
#
_cell.length_a   1.000
_cell.length_b   1.000
_cell.length_c   1.000
_cell.angle_alpha   90.00
_cell.angle_beta   90.00
_cell.angle_gamma   90.00
#
_symmetry.space_group_name_H-M   'P 1'
#
loop_
_entity.id
_entity.type
_entity.pdbx_description
1 polymer ?
#
loop_
_entity_poly.entity_id
_entity_poly.type
_entity_poly.pdbx_seq_one_letter_code
_entity_poly.pdbx_strand_id
1 'polypeptide(L)'
;EITTRLVGSEMCIRDRTCAVLYGLIAIYVCCRYRLFLFKGISWFKIRPILMWGVPLIPHLATSWIKQGGDRYIINYYYTFAEVGIFSFALNLSNIIDMIGSAFNQTNSVSIYQVLSSNLDDKWERLQRQTKAIFIVYTIGVVAVLAVCSILIPLVLPRYAASLPYFYLLALSGYFQCIYFLYTNYLFYYDKTKDLMMITFFSSLLHLMLSMWLTQYSLYYTCLIYVFLKFIMVALVVYRANLLLNKYVKT
;
A
#
# COMPACT_ATOMS: atom_id res chain seq x y z
N GLU A 1 -17.86 -0.42 29.90
CA GLU A 1 -18.03 0.91 29.23
C GLU A 1 -16.91 1.91 29.57
N ILE A 2 -16.34 1.88 30.76
CA ILE A 2 -15.27 2.82 31.18
C ILE A 2 -13.94 2.49 30.49
N THR A 3 -13.60 1.23 30.28
CA THR A 3 -12.35 0.79 29.63
C THR A 3 -12.27 1.14 28.15
N THR A 4 -13.38 1.14 27.43
CA THR A 4 -13.41 1.51 25.99
C THR A 4 -13.23 3.00 25.75
N ARG A 5 -13.70 3.87 26.68
CA ARG A 5 -13.47 5.32 26.60
C ARG A 5 -12.04 5.69 26.93
N LEU A 6 -11.40 5.02 27.90
CA LEU A 6 -9.99 5.27 28.26
C LEU A 6 -9.03 4.88 27.09
N VAL A 7 -9.21 3.72 26.48
CA VAL A 7 -8.37 3.29 25.35
C VAL A 7 -8.51 4.22 24.15
N GLY A 8 -9.72 4.73 23.88
CA GLY A 8 -9.93 5.70 22.80
C GLY A 8 -9.26 7.06 23.07
N SER A 9 -9.29 7.53 24.32
CA SER A 9 -8.67 8.81 24.70
C SER A 9 -7.14 8.72 24.71
N GLU A 10 -6.55 7.61 25.13
CA GLU A 10 -5.10 7.42 25.14
C GLU A 10 -4.52 7.35 23.72
N MET A 11 -5.19 6.66 22.79
CA MET A 11 -4.79 6.67 21.38
C MET A 11 -4.83 8.09 20.78
N CYS A 12 -5.89 8.85 21.04
CA CYS A 12 -5.98 10.24 20.59
C CYS A 12 -4.89 11.15 21.18
N ILE A 13 -4.54 10.97 22.45
CA ILE A 13 -3.49 11.76 23.12
C ILE A 13 -2.14 11.42 22.48
N ARG A 14 -1.82 10.14 22.31
CA ARG A 14 -0.57 9.69 21.66
C ARG A 14 -0.43 10.26 20.25
N ASP A 15 -1.46 10.15 19.43
CA ASP A 15 -1.42 10.60 18.04
C ASP A 15 -1.28 12.12 17.95
N ARG A 16 -1.96 12.89 18.84
CA ARG A 16 -1.80 14.33 18.94
C ARG A 16 -0.40 14.71 19.41
N THR A 17 0.14 14.03 20.42
CA THR A 17 1.49 14.28 20.92
C THR A 17 2.55 14.02 19.84
N CYS A 18 2.43 12.91 19.09
CA CYS A 18 3.29 12.62 17.97
C CYS A 18 3.18 13.70 16.87
N ALA A 19 1.95 14.10 16.51
CA ALA A 19 1.73 15.15 15.51
C ALA A 19 2.35 16.48 15.90
N VAL A 20 2.22 16.88 17.17
CA VAL A 20 2.84 18.11 17.72
C VAL A 20 4.36 18.01 17.69
N LEU A 21 4.94 16.90 18.15
CA LEU A 21 6.39 16.69 18.15
C LEU A 21 6.97 16.73 16.73
N TYR A 22 6.37 16.00 15.80
CA TYR A 22 6.81 16.02 14.38
C TYR A 22 6.61 17.41 13.76
N GLY A 23 5.53 18.12 14.10
CA GLY A 23 5.29 19.49 13.67
C GLY A 23 6.36 20.45 14.16
N LEU A 24 6.74 20.39 15.44
CA LEU A 24 7.79 21.21 16.04
C LEU A 24 9.16 20.90 15.40
N ILE A 25 9.50 19.62 15.21
CA ILE A 25 10.73 19.22 14.52
C ILE A 25 10.75 19.74 13.08
N ALA A 26 9.65 19.62 12.35
CA ALA A 26 9.53 20.11 10.99
C ALA A 26 9.71 21.64 10.92
N ILE A 27 9.06 22.40 11.83
CA ILE A 27 9.21 23.84 11.92
C ILE A 27 10.67 24.19 12.22
N TYR A 28 11.28 23.53 13.22
CA TYR A 28 12.69 23.76 13.56
C TYR A 28 13.61 23.53 12.35
N VAL A 29 13.46 22.41 11.64
CA VAL A 29 14.25 22.09 10.45
C VAL A 29 14.04 23.15 9.37
N CYS A 30 12.77 23.51 9.09
CA CYS A 30 12.47 24.53 8.08
C CYS A 30 13.07 25.90 8.41
N CYS A 31 13.02 26.32 9.69
CA CYS A 31 13.63 27.56 10.14
C CYS A 31 15.16 27.49 10.11
N ARG A 32 15.74 26.36 10.60
CA ARG A 32 17.20 26.19 10.67
C ARG A 32 17.87 26.17 9.33
N TYR A 33 17.25 25.53 8.35
CA TYR A 33 17.76 25.41 6.99
C TYR A 33 17.20 26.45 6.02
N ARG A 34 16.42 27.42 6.52
CA ARG A 34 15.78 28.50 5.71
C ARG A 34 15.00 27.96 4.51
N LEU A 35 14.28 26.85 4.70
CA LEU A 35 13.52 26.22 3.63
C LEU A 35 12.26 27.02 3.24
N PHE A 36 11.80 27.96 4.08
CA PHE A 36 10.72 28.89 3.75
C PHE A 36 11.23 30.08 2.92
N LEU A 37 11.46 29.83 1.65
CA LEU A 37 11.76 30.88 0.69
C LEU A 37 10.50 31.20 -0.12
N PHE A 38 9.72 32.14 0.38
CA PHE A 38 8.53 32.64 -0.34
C PHE A 38 8.88 33.52 -1.54
N LYS A 39 10.15 33.92 -1.71
CA LYS A 39 10.62 34.70 -2.85
C LYS A 39 10.77 33.82 -4.10
N GLY A 40 10.07 34.22 -5.17
CA GLY A 40 10.19 33.55 -6.47
C GLY A 40 9.20 32.41 -6.69
N ILE A 41 8.13 32.32 -5.90
CA ILE A 41 6.99 31.44 -6.16
C ILE A 41 6.26 31.98 -7.40
N SER A 42 6.31 31.21 -8.49
CA SER A 42 5.63 31.51 -9.75
C SER A 42 4.65 30.39 -10.06
N TRP A 43 3.46 30.71 -10.59
CA TRP A 43 2.49 29.75 -11.05
C TRP A 43 3.07 28.74 -12.05
N PHE A 44 4.00 29.20 -12.88
CA PHE A 44 4.69 28.35 -13.83
C PHE A 44 5.52 27.23 -13.17
N LYS A 45 6.09 27.48 -11.98
CA LYS A 45 6.83 26.47 -11.20
C LYS A 45 5.90 25.56 -10.39
N ILE A 46 4.77 26.09 -9.91
CA ILE A 46 3.82 25.33 -9.09
C ILE A 46 2.99 24.36 -9.94
N ARG A 47 2.58 24.78 -11.14
CA ARG A 47 1.71 24.00 -12.03
C ARG A 47 2.21 22.57 -12.31
N PRO A 48 3.48 22.34 -12.69
CA PRO A 48 3.98 20.97 -12.91
C PRO A 48 3.89 20.11 -11.66
N ILE A 49 4.23 20.68 -10.49
CA ILE A 49 4.17 19.98 -9.19
C ILE A 49 2.72 19.57 -8.88
N LEU A 50 1.77 20.49 -9.08
CA LEU A 50 0.35 20.17 -8.88
C LEU A 50 -0.17 19.14 -9.88
N MET A 51 0.22 19.23 -11.14
CA MET A 51 -0.18 18.26 -12.16
C MET A 51 0.34 16.84 -11.87
N TRP A 52 1.45 16.72 -11.18
CA TRP A 52 1.99 15.44 -10.71
C TRP A 52 1.35 14.99 -9.40
N GLY A 53 1.18 15.88 -8.43
CA GLY A 53 0.74 15.56 -7.07
C GLY A 53 -0.77 15.41 -6.93
N VAL A 54 -1.58 16.24 -7.59
CA VAL A 54 -3.05 16.19 -7.47
C VAL A 54 -3.64 14.82 -7.83
N PRO A 55 -3.19 14.11 -8.88
CA PRO A 55 -3.67 12.76 -9.16
C PRO A 55 -3.34 11.73 -8.08
N LEU A 56 -2.35 11.98 -7.22
CA LEU A 56 -1.99 11.07 -6.13
C LEU A 56 -2.96 11.16 -4.95
N ILE A 57 -3.68 12.28 -4.78
CA ILE A 57 -4.64 12.45 -3.67
C ILE A 57 -5.76 11.40 -3.73
N PRO A 58 -6.50 11.23 -4.84
CA PRO A 58 -7.47 10.14 -4.96
C PRO A 58 -6.84 8.76 -4.78
N HIS A 59 -5.63 8.55 -5.32
CA HIS A 59 -4.90 7.31 -5.17
C HIS A 59 -4.65 6.94 -3.69
N LEU A 60 -4.20 7.89 -2.87
CA LEU A 60 -4.00 7.68 -1.42
C LEU A 60 -5.33 7.50 -0.69
N ALA A 61 -6.35 8.29 -1.04
CA ALA A 61 -7.67 8.19 -0.44
C ALA A 61 -8.33 6.82 -0.68
N THR A 62 -8.12 6.20 -1.84
CA THR A 62 -8.71 4.90 -2.16
C THR A 62 -8.23 3.78 -1.25
N SER A 63 -6.99 3.79 -0.79
CA SER A 63 -6.47 2.79 0.15
C SER A 63 -7.13 2.91 1.52
N TRP A 64 -7.31 4.14 2.00
CA TRP A 64 -7.99 4.43 3.25
C TRP A 64 -9.48 4.05 3.22
N ILE A 65 -10.16 4.37 2.10
CA ILE A 65 -11.57 4.02 1.88
C ILE A 65 -11.76 2.49 1.89
N LYS A 66 -10.87 1.72 1.25
CA LYS A 66 -10.95 0.25 1.26
C LYS A 66 -10.81 -0.30 2.67
N GLN A 67 -9.75 0.07 3.38
CA GLN A 67 -9.48 -0.47 4.72
C GLN A 67 -10.56 -0.10 5.75
N GLY A 68 -11.10 1.12 5.65
CA GLY A 68 -12.21 1.57 6.49
C GLY A 68 -13.56 1.03 6.02
N GLY A 69 -13.86 1.14 4.73
CA GLY A 69 -15.14 0.78 4.13
C GLY A 69 -15.55 -0.66 4.37
N ASP A 70 -14.63 -1.61 4.20
CA ASP A 70 -14.94 -3.03 4.41
C ASP A 70 -15.34 -3.34 5.85
N ARG A 71 -14.77 -2.66 6.83
CA ARG A 71 -15.18 -2.83 8.23
C ARG A 71 -16.62 -2.38 8.47
N TYR A 72 -17.04 -1.29 7.81
CA TYR A 72 -18.44 -0.83 7.87
C TYR A 72 -19.37 -1.81 7.15
N ILE A 73 -18.99 -2.33 5.99
CA ILE A 73 -19.76 -3.30 5.22
C ILE A 73 -19.92 -4.60 6.02
N ILE A 74 -18.83 -5.11 6.59
CA ILE A 74 -18.87 -6.33 7.42
C ILE A 74 -19.73 -6.10 8.67
N ASN A 75 -19.61 -4.95 9.33
CA ASN A 75 -20.41 -4.63 10.51
C ASN A 75 -21.90 -4.49 10.20
N TYR A 76 -22.26 -4.17 8.96
CA TYR A 76 -23.66 -4.09 8.52
C TYR A 76 -24.31 -5.49 8.38
N TYR A 77 -23.56 -6.48 7.90
CA TYR A 77 -24.07 -7.83 7.65
C TYR A 77 -23.75 -8.84 8.76
N TYR A 78 -22.75 -8.58 9.58
CA TYR A 78 -22.19 -9.51 10.55
C TYR A 78 -22.03 -8.87 11.94
N THR A 79 -21.55 -9.66 12.88
CA THR A 79 -21.34 -9.23 14.27
C THR A 79 -20.01 -8.49 14.44
N PHE A 80 -19.90 -7.72 15.53
CA PHE A 80 -18.63 -7.07 15.91
C PHE A 80 -17.49 -8.07 16.13
N ALA A 81 -17.80 -9.31 16.55
CA ALA A 81 -16.79 -10.36 16.71
C ALA A 81 -16.17 -10.74 15.37
N GLU A 82 -16.96 -10.86 14.32
CA GLU A 82 -16.50 -11.17 12.96
C GLU A 82 -15.73 -10.01 12.34
N VAL A 83 -16.15 -8.77 12.58
CA VAL A 83 -15.35 -7.58 12.24
C VAL A 83 -13.98 -7.61 12.93
N GLY A 84 -13.93 -8.05 14.19
CA GLY A 84 -12.70 -8.22 14.95
C GLY A 84 -11.77 -9.26 14.33
N ILE A 85 -12.28 -10.43 13.98
CA ILE A 85 -11.54 -11.54 13.34
C ILE A 85 -10.98 -11.08 11.98
N PHE A 86 -11.82 -10.47 11.14
CA PHE A 86 -11.38 -9.94 9.83
C PHE A 86 -10.34 -8.84 9.98
N SER A 87 -10.56 -7.88 10.89
CA SER A 87 -9.63 -6.79 11.13
C SER A 87 -8.27 -7.27 11.63
N PHE A 88 -8.26 -8.32 12.46
CA PHE A 88 -7.02 -8.94 12.91
C PHE A 88 -6.28 -9.60 11.76
N ALA A 89 -6.96 -10.38 10.92
CA ALA A 89 -6.39 -10.98 9.72
C ALA A 89 -5.83 -9.92 8.75
N LEU A 90 -6.56 -8.83 8.55
CA LEU A 90 -6.12 -7.71 7.71
C LEU A 90 -4.88 -7.02 8.28
N ASN A 91 -4.83 -6.80 9.59
CA ASN A 91 -3.65 -6.20 10.23
C ASN A 91 -2.41 -7.08 10.11
N LEU A 92 -2.55 -8.41 10.17
CA LEU A 92 -1.44 -9.34 9.90
C LEU A 92 -0.97 -9.24 8.44
N SER A 93 -1.89 -9.15 7.48
CA SER A 93 -1.54 -8.94 6.08
C SER A 93 -0.82 -7.60 5.87
N ASN A 94 -1.19 -6.56 6.59
CA ASN A 94 -0.52 -5.25 6.54
C ASN A 94 0.95 -5.32 6.97
N ILE A 95 1.37 -6.31 7.75
CA ILE A 95 2.80 -6.54 8.07
C ILE A 95 3.57 -6.84 6.78
N ILE A 96 2.99 -7.64 5.89
CA ILE A 96 3.58 -7.95 4.58
C ILE A 96 3.70 -6.66 3.75
N ASP A 97 2.65 -5.83 3.72
CA ASP A 97 2.65 -4.54 3.02
C ASP A 97 3.72 -3.59 3.58
N MET A 98 3.90 -3.54 4.90
CA MET A 98 4.94 -2.72 5.55
C MET A 98 6.35 -3.18 5.17
N ILE A 99 6.61 -4.47 5.22
CA ILE A 99 7.90 -5.05 4.80
C ILE A 99 8.15 -4.74 3.33
N GLY A 100 7.16 -5.00 2.45
CA GLY A 100 7.24 -4.72 1.03
C GLY A 100 7.51 -3.24 0.73
N SER A 101 6.84 -2.34 1.43
CA SER A 101 7.04 -0.89 1.32
C SER A 101 8.44 -0.46 1.76
N ALA A 102 8.96 -0.99 2.88
CA ALA A 102 10.29 -0.67 3.38
C ALA A 102 11.39 -1.09 2.38
N PHE A 103 11.30 -2.31 1.84
CA PHE A 103 12.20 -2.76 0.79
C PHE A 103 12.09 -1.92 -0.47
N ASN A 104 10.86 -1.54 -0.86
CA ASN A 104 10.63 -0.73 -2.04
C ASN A 104 11.24 0.68 -1.92
N GLN A 105 11.21 1.31 -0.76
CA GLN A 105 11.83 2.63 -0.55
C GLN A 105 13.32 2.62 -0.85
N THR A 106 14.03 1.59 -0.42
CA THR A 106 15.48 1.44 -0.73
C THR A 106 15.69 1.09 -2.20
N ASN A 107 14.87 0.20 -2.74
CA ASN A 107 15.02 -0.29 -4.11
C ASN A 107 14.65 0.75 -5.16
N SER A 108 13.69 1.63 -4.90
CA SER A 108 13.28 2.69 -5.82
C SER A 108 14.45 3.60 -6.23
N VAL A 109 15.32 3.93 -5.29
CA VAL A 109 16.53 4.73 -5.56
C VAL A 109 17.44 4.02 -6.57
N SER A 110 17.68 2.72 -6.38
CA SER A 110 18.50 1.91 -7.29
C SER A 110 17.87 1.80 -8.68
N ILE A 111 16.55 1.61 -8.77
CA ILE A 111 15.83 1.59 -10.06
C ILE A 111 16.01 2.93 -10.79
N TYR A 112 15.84 4.06 -10.10
CA TYR A 112 15.97 5.38 -10.69
C TYR A 112 17.39 5.68 -11.15
N GLN A 113 18.41 5.23 -10.41
CA GLN A 113 19.80 5.33 -10.80
C GLN A 113 20.09 4.56 -12.09
N VAL A 114 19.60 3.33 -12.20
CA VAL A 114 19.76 2.52 -13.43
C VAL A 114 19.02 3.16 -14.60
N LEU A 115 17.81 3.66 -14.40
CA LEU A 115 17.03 4.31 -15.47
C LEU A 115 17.67 5.61 -15.96
N SER A 116 18.29 6.39 -15.08
CA SER A 116 18.97 7.66 -15.41
C SER A 116 20.40 7.50 -15.96
N SER A 117 21.00 6.32 -15.80
CA SER A 117 22.35 6.04 -16.31
C SER A 117 22.35 5.95 -17.85
N ASN A 118 23.50 6.11 -18.50
CA ASN A 118 23.68 5.91 -19.95
C ASN A 118 24.33 4.54 -20.26
N LEU A 119 23.94 3.50 -19.52
CA LEU A 119 24.48 2.16 -19.69
C LEU A 119 23.74 1.40 -20.82
N ASP A 120 24.45 0.64 -21.60
CA ASP A 120 23.86 -0.17 -22.70
C ASP A 120 23.10 -1.40 -22.14
N ASP A 121 23.44 -1.84 -20.92
CA ASP A 121 22.87 -3.05 -20.28
C ASP A 121 21.74 -2.76 -19.29
N LYS A 122 21.07 -1.58 -19.38
CA LYS A 122 19.98 -1.18 -18.47
C LYS A 122 18.90 -2.25 -18.32
N TRP A 123 18.46 -2.81 -19.43
CA TRP A 123 17.40 -3.82 -19.44
C TRP A 123 17.76 -5.06 -18.63
N GLU A 124 18.97 -5.58 -18.83
CA GLU A 124 19.43 -6.77 -18.10
C GLU A 124 19.56 -6.52 -16.61
N ARG A 125 20.09 -5.34 -16.24
CA ARG A 125 20.21 -4.94 -14.83
C ARG A 125 18.86 -4.83 -14.16
N LEU A 126 17.88 -4.17 -14.79
CA LEU A 126 16.53 -4.04 -14.27
C LEU A 126 15.84 -5.40 -14.12
N GLN A 127 16.01 -6.30 -15.10
CA GLN A 127 15.47 -7.66 -15.01
C GLN A 127 16.10 -8.46 -13.87
N ARG A 128 17.43 -8.40 -13.71
CA ARG A 128 18.14 -9.09 -12.64
C ARG A 128 17.69 -8.57 -11.27
N GLN A 129 17.58 -7.25 -11.13
CA GLN A 129 17.10 -6.59 -9.92
C GLN A 129 15.65 -6.98 -9.62
N THR A 130 14.75 -6.95 -10.59
CA THR A 130 13.35 -7.36 -10.45
C THR A 130 13.24 -8.81 -9.99
N LYS A 131 14.00 -9.73 -10.59
CA LYS A 131 14.02 -11.15 -10.18
C LYS A 131 14.50 -11.32 -8.74
N ALA A 132 15.58 -10.64 -8.35
CA ALA A 132 16.11 -10.70 -7.00
C ALA A 132 15.07 -10.22 -5.97
N ILE A 133 14.38 -9.11 -6.24
CA ILE A 133 13.34 -8.56 -5.36
C ILE A 133 12.13 -9.49 -5.28
N PHE A 134 11.71 -10.09 -6.38
CA PHE A 134 10.65 -11.11 -6.38
C PHE A 134 10.97 -12.27 -5.44
N ILE A 135 12.21 -12.76 -5.46
CA ILE A 135 12.66 -13.83 -4.57
C ILE A 135 12.59 -13.36 -3.11
N VAL A 136 13.09 -12.14 -2.82
CA VAL A 136 13.05 -11.56 -1.46
C VAL A 136 11.62 -11.43 -0.96
N TYR A 137 10.71 -10.91 -1.78
CA TYR A 137 9.30 -10.79 -1.39
C TYR A 137 8.65 -12.16 -1.17
N THR A 138 8.92 -13.14 -2.01
CA THR A 138 8.40 -14.51 -1.84
C THR A 138 8.88 -15.14 -0.53
N ILE A 139 10.19 -15.05 -0.25
CA ILE A 139 10.76 -15.56 1.00
C ILE A 139 10.15 -14.81 2.20
N GLY A 140 10.03 -13.48 2.13
CA GLY A 140 9.45 -12.67 3.19
C GLY A 140 8.00 -13.05 3.50
N VAL A 141 7.17 -13.22 2.47
CA VAL A 141 5.77 -13.62 2.63
C VAL A 141 5.66 -15.03 3.22
N VAL A 142 6.46 -15.99 2.72
CA VAL A 142 6.48 -17.36 3.26
C VAL A 142 6.91 -17.37 4.72
N ALA A 143 7.92 -16.56 5.09
CA ALA A 143 8.36 -16.43 6.46
C ALA A 143 7.26 -15.86 7.38
N VAL A 144 6.57 -14.81 6.95
CA VAL A 144 5.44 -14.22 7.72
C VAL A 144 4.30 -15.23 7.87
N LEU A 145 3.96 -15.95 6.79
CA LEU A 145 2.95 -17.01 6.84
C LEU A 145 3.31 -18.11 7.83
N ALA A 146 4.55 -18.62 7.79
CA ALA A 146 5.02 -19.66 8.69
C ALA A 146 5.00 -19.20 10.15
N VAL A 147 5.53 -18.00 10.42
CA VAL A 147 5.59 -17.44 11.78
C VAL A 147 4.17 -17.21 12.32
N CYS A 148 3.28 -16.58 11.57
CA CYS A 148 1.91 -16.32 12.02
C CYS A 148 1.12 -17.61 12.22
N SER A 149 1.30 -18.62 11.36
CA SER A 149 0.62 -19.93 11.50
C SER A 149 0.97 -20.66 12.78
N ILE A 150 2.20 -20.47 13.28
CA ILE A 150 2.67 -21.10 14.52
C ILE A 150 2.31 -20.22 15.74
N LEU A 151 2.63 -18.92 15.67
CA LEU A 151 2.49 -18.04 16.84
C LEU A 151 1.03 -17.74 17.21
N ILE A 152 0.14 -17.60 16.23
CA ILE A 152 -1.25 -17.21 16.53
C ILE A 152 -1.97 -18.28 17.36
N PRO A 153 -1.99 -19.56 17.00
CA PRO A 153 -2.64 -20.58 17.83
C PRO A 153 -2.00 -20.72 19.21
N LEU A 154 -0.67 -20.51 19.32
CA LEU A 154 0.07 -20.69 20.56
C LEU A 154 -0.12 -19.51 21.53
N VAL A 155 -0.02 -18.28 21.05
CA VAL A 155 0.01 -17.06 21.88
C VAL A 155 -1.37 -16.41 21.96
N LEU A 156 -2.16 -16.49 20.89
CA LEU A 156 -3.44 -15.82 20.74
C LEU A 156 -4.55 -16.79 20.26
N PRO A 157 -4.86 -17.87 20.99
CA PRO A 157 -5.80 -18.92 20.56
C PRO A 157 -7.19 -18.37 20.21
N ARG A 158 -7.62 -17.26 20.85
CA ARG A 158 -8.88 -16.57 20.53
C ARG A 158 -8.96 -16.05 19.10
N TYR A 159 -7.81 -15.75 18.47
CA TYR A 159 -7.71 -15.27 17.11
C TYR A 159 -7.36 -16.35 16.09
N ALA A 160 -7.27 -17.63 16.50
CA ALA A 160 -6.96 -18.73 15.58
C ALA A 160 -7.98 -18.82 14.43
N ALA A 161 -9.25 -18.44 14.68
CA ALA A 161 -10.30 -18.35 13.66
C ALA A 161 -10.02 -17.31 12.54
N SER A 162 -9.05 -16.42 12.72
CA SER A 162 -8.65 -15.44 11.70
C SER A 162 -7.67 -16.01 10.65
N LEU A 163 -7.01 -17.14 10.92
CA LEU A 163 -5.97 -17.72 10.06
C LEU A 163 -6.44 -18.01 8.63
N PRO A 164 -7.62 -18.61 8.38
CA PRO A 164 -8.08 -18.86 7.01
C PRO A 164 -8.25 -17.56 6.20
N TYR A 165 -8.74 -16.51 6.82
CA TYR A 165 -8.84 -15.17 6.20
C TYR A 165 -7.47 -14.55 5.97
N PHE A 166 -6.56 -14.72 6.95
CA PHE A 166 -5.19 -14.23 6.83
C PHE A 166 -4.44 -14.84 5.64
N TYR A 167 -4.58 -16.14 5.38
CA TYR A 167 -3.92 -16.77 4.22
C TYR A 167 -4.34 -16.15 2.89
N LEU A 168 -5.62 -15.85 2.74
CA LEU A 168 -6.13 -15.16 1.55
C LEU A 168 -5.61 -13.72 1.48
N LEU A 169 -5.71 -12.98 2.58
CA LEU A 169 -5.25 -11.60 2.63
C LEU A 169 -3.73 -11.47 2.47
N ALA A 170 -2.94 -12.45 2.94
CA ALA A 170 -1.49 -12.50 2.72
C ALA A 170 -1.14 -12.61 1.23
N LEU A 171 -1.93 -13.35 0.44
CA LEU A 171 -1.78 -13.36 -1.02
C LEU A 171 -2.04 -11.98 -1.63
N SER A 172 -3.03 -11.26 -1.12
CA SER A 172 -3.26 -9.85 -1.51
C SER A 172 -2.06 -8.96 -1.13
N GLY A 173 -1.46 -9.16 0.06
CA GLY A 173 -0.23 -8.48 0.48
C GLY A 173 0.96 -8.77 -0.44
N TYR A 174 1.10 -10.02 -0.90
CA TYR A 174 2.13 -10.37 -1.88
C TYR A 174 1.94 -9.60 -3.21
N PHE A 175 0.71 -9.51 -3.72
CA PHE A 175 0.41 -8.68 -4.88
C PHE A 175 0.71 -7.20 -4.62
N GLN A 176 0.50 -6.71 -3.40
CA GLN A 176 0.87 -5.35 -3.04
C GLN A 176 2.38 -5.11 -3.13
N CYS A 177 3.21 -6.08 -2.74
CA CYS A 177 4.67 -5.98 -2.90
C CYS A 177 5.06 -5.85 -4.38
N ILE A 178 4.43 -6.64 -5.26
CA ILE A 178 4.64 -6.56 -6.71
C ILE A 178 4.18 -5.19 -7.24
N TYR A 179 3.05 -4.69 -6.77
CA TYR A 179 2.55 -3.36 -7.10
C TYR A 179 3.58 -2.28 -6.78
N PHE A 180 4.15 -2.28 -5.57
CA PHE A 180 5.17 -1.30 -5.19
C PHE A 180 6.36 -1.30 -6.14
N LEU A 181 6.84 -2.47 -6.54
CA LEU A 181 7.97 -2.59 -7.47
C LEU A 181 7.69 -1.91 -8.81
N TYR A 182 6.54 -2.19 -9.41
CA TYR A 182 6.23 -1.71 -10.76
C TYR A 182 5.72 -0.27 -10.79
N THR A 183 5.17 0.27 -9.69
CA THR A 183 4.79 1.69 -9.61
C THR A 183 5.97 2.63 -9.72
N ASN A 184 7.19 2.20 -9.36
CA ASN A 184 8.41 3.01 -9.52
C ASN A 184 8.62 3.44 -10.96
N TYR A 185 8.33 2.57 -11.93
CA TYR A 185 8.47 2.92 -13.36
C TYR A 185 7.46 3.98 -13.78
N LEU A 186 6.21 3.90 -13.28
CA LEU A 186 5.20 4.92 -13.58
C LEU A 186 5.55 6.26 -12.95
N PHE A 187 6.12 6.26 -11.74
CA PHE A 187 6.60 7.48 -11.09
C PHE A 187 7.78 8.10 -11.83
N TYR A 188 8.75 7.28 -12.26
CA TYR A 188 9.92 7.76 -12.99
C TYR A 188 9.55 8.44 -14.32
N TYR A 189 8.56 7.91 -15.04
CA TYR A 189 8.08 8.45 -16.31
C TYR A 189 6.90 9.41 -16.18
N ASP A 190 6.62 9.96 -14.99
CA ASP A 190 5.54 10.92 -14.70
C ASP A 190 4.13 10.45 -15.10
N LYS A 191 3.86 9.11 -15.06
CA LYS A 191 2.56 8.52 -15.39
C LYS A 191 1.65 8.36 -14.19
N THR A 192 1.63 9.36 -13.30
CA THR A 192 0.80 9.36 -12.07
C THR A 192 -0.70 9.32 -12.36
N LYS A 193 -1.15 9.89 -13.48
CA LYS A 193 -2.56 9.83 -13.91
C LYS A 193 -3.01 8.40 -14.24
N ASP A 194 -2.18 7.63 -14.95
CA ASP A 194 -2.48 6.23 -15.26
C ASP A 194 -2.61 5.42 -13.97
N LEU A 195 -1.68 5.64 -13.03
CA LEU A 195 -1.70 5.01 -11.73
C LEU A 195 -2.97 5.35 -10.94
N MET A 196 -3.35 6.65 -10.89
CA MET A 196 -4.57 7.10 -10.24
C MET A 196 -5.80 6.42 -10.84
N MET A 197 -5.94 6.38 -12.17
CA MET A 197 -7.08 5.77 -12.83
C MET A 197 -7.18 4.27 -12.49
N ILE A 198 -6.09 3.51 -12.61
CA ILE A 198 -6.08 2.08 -12.31
C ILE A 198 -6.51 1.83 -10.85
N THR A 199 -5.95 2.59 -9.90
CA THR A 199 -6.23 2.39 -8.48
C THR A 199 -7.62 2.87 -8.09
N PHE A 200 -8.09 3.98 -8.64
CA PHE A 200 -9.43 4.53 -8.37
C PHE A 200 -10.52 3.58 -8.87
N PHE A 201 -10.48 3.16 -10.13
CA PHE A 201 -11.48 2.24 -10.68
C PHE A 201 -11.44 0.86 -9.98
N SER A 202 -10.24 0.34 -9.69
CA SER A 202 -10.11 -0.88 -8.91
C SER A 202 -10.72 -0.76 -7.51
N SER A 203 -10.61 0.41 -6.87
CA SER A 203 -11.19 0.65 -5.54
C SER A 203 -12.69 0.83 -5.56
N LEU A 204 -13.20 1.51 -6.58
CA LEU A 204 -14.65 1.67 -6.77
C LEU A 204 -15.30 0.30 -7.00
N LEU A 205 -14.71 -0.52 -7.87
CA LEU A 205 -15.18 -1.88 -8.14
C LEU A 205 -15.09 -2.76 -6.87
N HIS A 206 -14.03 -2.58 -6.07
CA HIS A 206 -13.89 -3.27 -4.79
C HIS A 206 -15.07 -2.98 -3.86
N LEU A 207 -15.40 -1.69 -3.66
CA LEU A 207 -16.53 -1.31 -2.80
C LEU A 207 -17.86 -1.88 -3.30
N MET A 208 -18.12 -1.78 -4.62
CA MET A 208 -19.35 -2.30 -5.21
C MET A 208 -19.48 -3.82 -5.02
N LEU A 209 -18.42 -4.58 -5.30
CA LEU A 209 -18.41 -6.03 -5.12
C LEU A 209 -18.46 -6.42 -3.64
N SER A 210 -17.78 -5.68 -2.77
CA SER A 210 -17.81 -5.91 -1.33
C SER A 210 -19.21 -5.71 -0.77
N MET A 211 -19.92 -4.63 -1.15
CA MET A 211 -21.32 -4.42 -0.74
C MET A 211 -22.25 -5.53 -1.21
N TRP A 212 -22.00 -6.11 -2.37
CA TRP A 212 -22.88 -7.14 -2.94
C TRP A 212 -22.53 -8.54 -2.44
N LEU A 213 -21.27 -8.93 -2.35
CA LEU A 213 -20.85 -10.31 -2.10
C LEU A 213 -20.60 -10.60 -0.61
N THR A 214 -20.25 -9.61 0.21
CA THR A 214 -19.98 -9.80 1.65
C THR A 214 -21.20 -10.36 2.39
N GLN A 215 -22.43 -10.08 1.95
CA GLN A 215 -23.65 -10.61 2.55
C GLN A 215 -23.74 -12.15 2.57
N TYR A 216 -23.07 -12.82 1.65
CA TYR A 216 -23.12 -14.30 1.57
C TYR A 216 -22.05 -14.96 2.44
N SER A 217 -20.87 -14.41 2.52
CA SER A 217 -19.79 -14.92 3.38
C SER A 217 -18.64 -13.94 3.51
N LEU A 218 -18.03 -13.90 4.69
CA LEU A 218 -16.81 -13.12 4.95
C LEU A 218 -15.63 -13.54 4.06
N TYR A 219 -15.59 -14.80 3.61
CA TYR A 219 -14.60 -15.28 2.65
C TYR A 219 -14.66 -14.55 1.32
N TYR A 220 -15.84 -14.14 0.85
CA TYR A 220 -15.98 -13.39 -0.38
C TYR A 220 -15.32 -12.02 -0.29
N THR A 221 -15.35 -11.36 0.88
CA THR A 221 -14.61 -10.11 1.09
C THR A 221 -13.11 -10.33 0.87
N CYS A 222 -12.53 -11.38 1.45
CA CYS A 222 -11.12 -11.72 1.25
C CYS A 222 -10.79 -12.05 -0.22
N LEU A 223 -11.67 -12.80 -0.90
CA LEU A 223 -11.49 -13.14 -2.32
C LEU A 223 -11.55 -11.90 -3.22
N ILE A 224 -12.43 -10.94 -2.92
CA ILE A 224 -12.50 -9.66 -3.63
C ILE A 224 -11.19 -8.89 -3.47
N TYR A 225 -10.60 -8.87 -2.26
CA TYR A 225 -9.28 -8.28 -2.02
C TYR A 225 -8.22 -8.89 -2.94
N VAL A 226 -8.12 -10.21 -2.97
CA VAL A 226 -7.13 -10.92 -3.79
C VAL A 226 -7.35 -10.66 -5.27
N PHE A 227 -8.58 -10.85 -5.75
CA PHE A 227 -8.93 -10.74 -7.16
C PHE A 227 -8.69 -9.33 -7.72
N LEU A 228 -9.18 -8.32 -7.02
CA LEU A 228 -9.03 -6.94 -7.49
C LEU A 228 -7.60 -6.42 -7.33
N LYS A 229 -6.88 -6.89 -6.31
CA LYS A 229 -5.46 -6.59 -6.19
C LYS A 229 -4.66 -7.22 -7.33
N PHE A 230 -4.98 -8.46 -7.71
CA PHE A 230 -4.38 -9.12 -8.88
C PHE A 230 -4.64 -8.32 -10.16
N ILE A 231 -5.89 -7.93 -10.44
CA ILE A 231 -6.23 -7.12 -11.63
C ILE A 231 -5.46 -5.79 -11.61
N MET A 232 -5.45 -5.10 -10.47
CA MET A 232 -4.74 -3.83 -10.33
C MET A 232 -3.24 -3.99 -10.64
N VAL A 233 -2.61 -5.03 -10.09
CA VAL A 233 -1.19 -5.33 -10.34
C VAL A 233 -0.96 -5.68 -11.81
N ALA A 234 -1.80 -6.52 -12.41
CA ALA A 234 -1.68 -6.88 -13.81
C ALA A 234 -1.72 -5.65 -14.74
N LEU A 235 -2.63 -4.71 -14.48
CA LEU A 235 -2.72 -3.45 -15.23
C LEU A 235 -1.49 -2.56 -15.02
N VAL A 236 -0.98 -2.45 -13.79
CA VAL A 236 0.23 -1.66 -13.50
C VAL A 236 1.46 -2.29 -14.16
N VAL A 237 1.62 -3.60 -14.07
CA VAL A 237 2.71 -4.35 -14.74
C VAL A 237 2.65 -4.17 -16.25
N TYR A 238 1.46 -4.28 -16.85
CA TYR A 238 1.26 -4.07 -18.28
C TYR A 238 1.69 -2.65 -18.71
N ARG A 239 1.25 -1.62 -17.98
CA ARG A 239 1.63 -0.23 -18.25
C ARG A 239 3.13 0.02 -18.05
N ALA A 240 3.72 -0.53 -16.99
CA ALA A 240 5.16 -0.43 -16.74
C ALA A 240 5.98 -1.08 -17.86
N ASN A 241 5.58 -2.27 -18.33
CA ASN A 241 6.24 -2.96 -19.42
C ASN A 241 6.16 -2.20 -20.74
N LEU A 242 5.02 -1.54 -21.04
CA LEU A 242 4.92 -0.67 -22.22
C LEU A 242 5.91 0.50 -22.17
N LEU A 243 6.08 1.11 -20.99
CA LEU A 243 7.05 2.20 -20.80
C LEU A 243 8.49 1.70 -20.94
N LEU A 244 8.81 0.56 -20.33
CA LEU A 244 10.14 -0.04 -20.41
C LEU A 244 10.50 -0.44 -21.85
N ASN A 245 9.57 -1.03 -22.58
CA ASN A 245 9.79 -1.37 -23.99
C ASN A 245 10.03 -0.13 -24.84
N LYS A 246 9.32 0.97 -24.55
CA LYS A 246 9.43 2.22 -25.30
C LYS A 246 10.72 3.02 -25.03
N TYR A 247 11.22 3.00 -23.78
CA TYR A 247 12.29 3.92 -23.35
C TYR A 247 13.58 3.22 -22.94
N VAL A 248 13.59 1.90 -22.78
CA VAL A 248 14.77 1.14 -22.30
C VAL A 248 15.20 0.08 -23.30
N LYS A 249 14.27 -0.53 -24.03
CA LYS A 249 14.57 -1.66 -24.93
C LYS A 249 14.81 -1.21 -26.38
N THR A 250 14.39 0.02 -26.74
CA THR A 250 14.74 0.66 -28.03
C THR A 250 16.10 1.30 -27.95
#